data_ea460e5f1709a2afe9d8f5b4940e6dd9
#
_entry.id   ea460e5f1709a2afe9d8f5b4940e6dd9
#
_cell.length_a   1.000
_cell.length_b   1.000
_cell.length_c   1.000
_cell.angle_alpha   90.00
_cell.angle_beta   90.00
_cell.angle_gamma   90.00
#
_symmetry.space_group_name_H-M   'P 1'
#
loop_
_entity.id
_entity.type
_entity.pdbx_description
1 polymer ?
#
loop_
_entity_poly.entity_id
_entity_poly.type
_entity_poly.pdbx_seq_one_letter_code
_entity_poly.pdbx_strand_id
1 'polypeptide(L)'
;DGAYGALAKLDPQYSDRLKAIEEADSLAFDLHKWLYVPYEVGCTLIRDAKKHREAFAITPNYLLQESRGLSGGLDSINNYGFELSRGFK
;
A
#
# COMPACT_ATOMS: atom_id res chain seq x y z
N ASP A 1 0.05 -5.04 12.74
CA ASP A 1 -0.44 -3.68 12.97
C ASP A 1 0.69 -2.78 13.44
N GLY A 2 0.96 -1.73 12.70
CA GLY A 2 1.99 -0.73 12.99
C GLY A 2 1.46 0.69 13.06
N ALA A 3 0.15 0.86 13.30
CA ALA A 3 -0.57 2.14 13.23
C ALA A 3 0.16 3.33 13.88
N TYR A 4 0.83 3.10 15.00
CA TYR A 4 1.66 4.12 15.67
C TYR A 4 3.15 3.85 15.48
N GLY A 5 3.63 2.72 15.97
CA GLY A 5 5.03 2.47 16.25
C GLY A 5 5.87 1.95 15.10
N ALA A 6 5.29 1.55 13.95
CA ALA A 6 6.06 0.99 12.84
C ALA A 6 7.13 1.95 12.32
N LEU A 7 6.85 3.25 12.31
CA LEU A 7 7.78 4.28 11.83
C LEU A 7 9.00 4.48 12.74
N ALA A 8 8.96 4.02 14.00
CA ALA A 8 10.15 4.00 14.85
C ALA A 8 11.25 3.07 14.28
N LYS A 9 10.90 2.17 13.34
CA LYS A 9 11.87 1.37 12.59
C LYS A 9 12.88 2.22 11.81
N LEU A 10 12.52 3.43 11.44
CA LEU A 10 13.38 4.36 10.70
C LEU A 10 14.44 5.02 11.59
N ASP A 11 14.24 5.00 12.92
CA ASP A 11 15.22 5.51 13.87
C ASP A 11 16.24 4.42 14.22
N PRO A 12 17.56 4.65 14.01
CA PRO A 12 18.61 3.68 14.33
C PRO A 12 18.56 3.18 15.77
N GLN A 13 18.11 4.00 16.72
CA GLN A 13 18.02 3.62 18.13
C GLN A 13 16.99 2.50 18.38
N TYR A 14 15.92 2.45 17.58
CA TYR A 14 14.82 1.51 17.75
C TYR A 14 14.76 0.44 16.67
N SER A 15 15.50 0.59 15.59
CA SER A 15 15.45 -0.28 14.41
C SER A 15 15.61 -1.76 14.74
N ASP A 16 16.58 -2.10 15.61
CA ASP A 16 16.83 -3.50 15.97
C ASP A 16 15.69 -4.12 16.78
N ARG A 17 15.02 -3.34 17.63
CA ARG A 17 13.86 -3.81 18.40
C ARG A 17 12.66 -4.14 17.52
N LEU A 18 12.59 -3.52 16.34
CA LEU A 18 11.51 -3.67 15.37
C LEU A 18 11.91 -4.54 14.17
N LYS A 19 13.00 -5.28 14.28
CA LYS A 19 13.53 -6.09 13.17
C LYS A 19 12.52 -7.11 12.64
N ALA A 20 11.69 -7.68 13.49
CA ALA A 20 10.66 -8.64 13.08
C ALA A 20 9.63 -8.07 12.07
N ILE A 21 9.48 -6.76 11.95
CA ILE A 21 8.65 -6.12 10.91
C ILE A 21 9.13 -6.51 9.51
N GLU A 22 10.42 -6.73 9.33
CA GLU A 22 11.01 -7.10 8.04
C GLU A 22 10.58 -8.48 7.55
N GLU A 23 10.05 -9.33 8.44
CA GLU A 23 9.57 -10.68 8.12
C GLU A 23 8.05 -10.75 7.91
N ALA A 24 7.33 -9.66 8.18
CA ALA A 24 5.88 -9.62 8.02
C ALA A 24 5.45 -9.76 6.55
N ASP A 25 4.38 -10.51 6.28
CA ASP A 25 3.78 -10.60 4.94
C ASP A 25 3.06 -9.31 4.56
N SER A 26 2.53 -8.62 5.54
CA SER A 26 1.91 -7.31 5.37
C SER A 26 2.12 -6.43 6.59
N LEU A 27 2.14 -5.11 6.36
CA LEU A 27 2.26 -4.10 7.41
C LEU A 27 1.29 -2.95 7.15
N ALA A 28 0.34 -2.76 8.05
CA ALA A 28 -0.54 -1.59 8.04
C ALA A 28 -0.03 -0.55 9.05
N PHE A 29 0.04 0.72 8.62
CA PHE A 29 0.43 1.84 9.47
C PHE A 29 -0.16 3.16 8.98
N ASP A 30 -0.15 4.17 9.84
CA ASP A 30 -0.76 5.46 9.56
C ASP A 30 0.29 6.57 9.45
N LEU A 31 0.36 7.18 8.27
CA LEU A 31 1.28 8.29 8.02
C LEU A 31 0.82 9.56 8.75
N HIS A 32 -0.49 9.73 8.95
CA HIS A 32 -1.07 10.87 9.68
C HIS A 32 -0.88 10.83 11.19
N LYS A 33 -0.25 9.76 11.73
CA LYS A 33 0.11 9.67 13.14
C LYS A 33 1.56 10.14 13.33
N TRP A 34 2.50 9.26 13.40
CA TRP A 34 3.88 9.59 13.75
C TRP A 34 4.70 10.25 12.63
N LEU A 35 4.25 10.20 11.38
CA LEU A 35 4.92 10.89 10.28
C LEU A 35 4.38 12.32 10.05
N TYR A 36 3.39 12.74 10.83
CA TYR A 36 2.83 14.10 10.79
C TYR A 36 2.24 14.52 9.43
N VAL A 37 1.88 13.57 8.58
CA VAL A 37 1.15 13.86 7.34
C VAL A 37 -0.27 14.32 7.71
N PRO A 38 -0.83 15.33 7.02
CA PRO A 38 -2.21 15.76 7.27
C PRO A 38 -3.21 14.61 7.20
N TYR A 39 -4.18 14.61 8.10
CA TYR A 39 -5.24 13.60 8.18
C TYR A 39 -6.12 13.65 6.92
N GLU A 40 -6.41 12.55 6.23
CA GLU A 40 -6.14 11.17 6.66
C GLU A 40 -5.23 10.45 5.65
N VAL A 41 -4.27 9.69 6.12
CA VAL A 41 -3.43 8.83 5.28
C VAL A 41 -3.08 7.55 6.02
N GLY A 42 -3.70 6.44 5.61
CA GLY A 42 -3.29 5.10 5.99
C GLY A 42 -2.42 4.48 4.89
N CYS A 43 -1.58 3.56 5.26
CA CYS A 43 -0.72 2.83 4.33
C CYS A 43 -0.69 1.34 4.66
N THR A 44 -0.70 0.52 3.62
CA THR A 44 -0.47 -0.92 3.74
C THR A 44 0.63 -1.34 2.77
N LEU A 45 1.68 -1.93 3.31
CA LEU A 45 2.72 -2.58 2.52
C LEU A 45 2.43 -4.08 2.46
N ILE A 46 2.53 -4.66 1.28
CA ILE A 46 2.35 -6.09 1.05
C ILE A 46 3.64 -6.63 0.42
N ARG A 47 4.17 -7.72 1.01
CA ARG A 47 5.44 -8.31 0.57
C ARG A 47 5.35 -8.91 -0.83
N ASP A 48 4.30 -9.67 -1.10
CA ASP A 48 4.09 -10.37 -2.37
C ASP A 48 3.08 -9.61 -3.23
N ALA A 49 3.60 -8.76 -4.12
CA ALA A 49 2.78 -7.95 -5.01
C ALA A 49 1.92 -8.80 -5.97
N LYS A 50 2.40 -9.99 -6.37
CA LYS A 50 1.64 -10.88 -7.25
C LYS A 50 0.42 -11.45 -6.54
N LYS A 51 0.58 -11.98 -5.34
CA LYS A 51 -0.54 -12.48 -4.51
C LYS A 51 -1.52 -11.36 -4.16
N HIS A 52 -1.01 -10.16 -3.86
CA HIS A 52 -1.84 -9.00 -3.60
C HIS A 52 -2.74 -8.70 -4.81
N ARG A 53 -2.13 -8.61 -5.99
CA ARG A 53 -2.87 -8.39 -7.23
C ARG A 53 -3.88 -9.51 -7.51
N GLU A 54 -3.50 -10.77 -7.38
CA GLU A 54 -4.39 -11.93 -7.58
C GLU A 54 -5.61 -11.90 -6.65
N ALA A 55 -5.45 -11.38 -5.42
CA ALA A 55 -6.54 -11.29 -4.46
C ALA A 55 -7.59 -10.23 -4.81
N PHE A 56 -7.21 -9.16 -5.51
CA PHE A 56 -8.09 -8.01 -5.76
C PHE A 56 -8.38 -7.74 -7.24
N ALA A 57 -7.59 -8.26 -8.17
CA ALA A 57 -7.74 -8.00 -9.60
C ALA A 57 -9.01 -8.65 -10.17
N ILE A 58 -10.14 -7.96 -10.04
CA ILE A 58 -11.36 -8.22 -10.80
C ILE A 58 -11.38 -7.20 -11.91
N THR A 59 -10.88 -7.56 -13.09
CA THR A 59 -10.82 -6.64 -14.23
C THR A 59 -11.99 -6.94 -15.19
N PRO A 60 -13.11 -6.22 -15.09
CA PRO A 60 -14.19 -6.31 -16.07
C PRO A 60 -13.67 -5.94 -17.46
N ASN A 61 -14.29 -6.47 -18.53
CA ASN A 61 -13.85 -6.25 -19.90
C ASN A 61 -13.70 -4.77 -20.30
N TYR A 62 -14.52 -3.87 -19.74
CA TYR A 62 -14.44 -2.42 -20.01
C TYR A 62 -13.27 -1.71 -19.31
N LEU A 63 -12.59 -2.39 -18.38
CA LEU A 63 -11.38 -1.89 -17.68
C LEU A 63 -10.10 -2.59 -18.16
N LEU A 64 -10.18 -3.39 -19.25
CA LEU A 64 -8.99 -4.00 -19.82
C LEU A 64 -8.03 -2.90 -20.25
N GLN A 65 -6.78 -3.03 -19.81
CA GLN A 65 -5.74 -2.06 -20.14
C GLN A 65 -5.37 -2.17 -21.61
N GLU A 66 -5.36 -1.02 -22.27
CA GLU A 66 -4.76 -0.92 -23.60
C GLU A 66 -3.23 -1.02 -23.50
N SER A 67 -2.63 -1.69 -24.44
CA SER A 67 -1.16 -1.83 -24.50
C SER A 67 -0.45 -0.54 -24.93
N ARG A 68 -1.20 0.48 -25.37
CA ARG A 68 -0.70 1.75 -25.91
C ARG A 68 -1.57 2.93 -25.47
N GLY A 69 -1.00 4.12 -25.46
CA GLY A 69 -1.69 5.36 -25.08
C GLY A 69 -1.28 5.89 -23.71
N LEU A 70 -1.89 6.98 -23.26
CA LEU A 70 -1.58 7.65 -21.98
C LEU A 70 -1.79 6.78 -20.74
N SER A 71 -2.68 5.79 -20.83
CA SER A 71 -2.96 4.81 -19.77
C SER A 71 -2.41 3.41 -20.08
N GLY A 72 -1.68 3.26 -21.17
CA GLY A 72 -1.12 1.97 -21.57
C GLY A 72 0.05 1.54 -20.70
N GLY A 73 0.09 0.26 -20.35
CA GLY A 73 1.25 -0.36 -19.69
C GLY A 73 1.38 -0.12 -18.19
N LEU A 74 0.55 0.69 -17.56
CA LEU A 74 0.53 0.88 -16.10
C LEU A 74 -0.52 -0.04 -15.48
N ASP A 75 -0.11 -0.79 -14.45
CA ASP A 75 -1.07 -1.59 -13.68
C ASP A 75 -1.98 -0.65 -12.88
N SER A 76 -3.29 -0.85 -13.00
CA SER A 76 -4.25 0.02 -12.31
C SER A 76 -4.22 -0.20 -10.81
N ILE A 77 -4.25 0.90 -10.04
CA ILE A 77 -4.34 0.85 -8.59
C ILE A 77 -5.59 0.08 -8.11
N ASN A 78 -6.62 0.01 -8.93
CA ASN A 78 -7.85 -0.74 -8.64
C ASN A 78 -7.61 -2.26 -8.52
N ASN A 79 -6.50 -2.76 -9.07
CA ASN A 79 -6.12 -4.17 -8.96
C ASN A 79 -5.54 -4.54 -7.58
N TYR A 80 -5.42 -3.57 -6.66
CA TYR A 80 -4.79 -3.75 -5.35
C TYR A 80 -5.70 -3.41 -4.18
N GLY A 81 -7.01 -3.24 -4.39
CA GLY A 81 -7.95 -2.94 -3.33
C GLY A 81 -9.41 -3.00 -3.80
N PHE A 82 -10.34 -2.73 -2.90
CA PHE A 82 -11.78 -2.75 -3.18
C PHE A 82 -12.30 -1.48 -3.86
N GLU A 83 -11.56 -0.39 -3.76
CA GLU A 83 -12.04 0.92 -4.16
C GLU A 83 -11.70 1.22 -5.62
N LEU A 84 -12.72 1.58 -6.39
CA LEU A 84 -12.55 2.09 -7.77
C LEU A 84 -12.21 3.58 -7.79
N SER A 85 -12.76 4.33 -6.84
CA SER A 85 -12.57 5.78 -6.75
C SER A 85 -12.08 6.16 -5.36
N ARG A 86 -11.20 7.16 -5.29
CA ARG A 86 -10.64 7.67 -4.05
C ARG A 86 -10.82 9.16 -3.96
N GLY A 87 -11.11 9.65 -2.73
CA GLY A 87 -11.13 11.07 -2.46
C GLY A 87 -9.74 11.68 -2.63
N PHE A 88 -9.71 12.88 -3.15
CA PHE A 88 -8.50 13.72 -3.18
C PHE A 88 -8.69 14.86 -2.18
N LYS A 89 -7.72 15.04 -1.28
CA LYS A 89 -7.71 16.09 -0.26
C LYS A 89 -6.43 16.91 -0.35
#